data_0b15dac127316e509f7c1cb68ff17114
#
_entry.id   0b15dac127316e509f7c1cb68ff17114
#
_cell.length_a   1.000
_cell.length_b   1.000
_cell.length_c   1.000
_cell.angle_alpha   90.00
_cell.angle_beta   90.00
_cell.angle_gamma   90.00
#
_symmetry.space_group_name_H-M   'P 1'
#
loop_
_entity.id
_entity.type
_entity.pdbx_description
1 polymer ?
#
loop_
_entity_poly.entity_id
_entity_poly.type
_entity_poly.pdbx_seq_one_letter_code
_entity_poly.pdbx_strand_id
1 'polypeptide(L)'
;MNYKSKYTAAAAQLGPINPKDCKESVVSRMFDLLVEAKAQEAKLVVFPELCLTTFFPRYYITDQAKLDVFYETEAPLSLMSDIFELISKENMIISFGFAENDNGTPFNTSVYVDSSRKLIGKYRKIHLPGHTEYEPHRPFQHLEKRYFKKGNLGFPIFDTNLGKLGMCICNDRRWPETYRVLALQGCEVMTLGYNTPKHYPLAPEHDHLQEFHNHL
;
A
#
# COMPACT_ATOMS: atom_id res chain seq x y z
N MET A 1 16.50 26.83 -10.42
CA MET A 1 15.85 25.65 -9.81
C MET A 1 16.37 25.55 -8.39
N ASN A 2 15.54 25.79 -7.37
CA ASN A 2 15.94 25.50 -5.99
C ASN A 2 15.90 23.98 -5.82
N TYR A 3 17.06 23.35 -5.78
CA TYR A 3 17.13 21.94 -5.38
C TYR A 3 16.61 21.83 -3.95
N LYS A 4 15.48 21.16 -3.77
CA LYS A 4 14.97 20.81 -2.44
C LYS A 4 16.05 20.00 -1.71
N SER A 5 16.12 20.18 -0.41
CA SER A 5 17.06 19.47 0.44
C SER A 5 16.97 17.96 0.25
N LYS A 6 18.11 17.27 0.22
CA LYS A 6 18.14 15.80 0.22
C LYS A 6 17.51 15.29 1.52
N TYR A 7 16.76 14.20 1.41
CA TYR A 7 16.24 13.46 2.56
C TYR A 7 16.36 11.95 2.34
N THR A 8 16.37 11.19 3.41
CA THR A 8 16.33 9.73 3.38
C THR A 8 14.88 9.27 3.26
N ALA A 9 14.62 8.37 2.32
CA ALA A 9 13.36 7.63 2.22
C ALA A 9 13.61 6.15 2.51
N ALA A 10 12.68 5.49 3.20
CA ALA A 10 12.75 4.08 3.55
C ALA A 10 11.60 3.30 2.92
N ALA A 11 11.91 2.16 2.32
CA ALA A 11 10.94 1.14 1.93
C ALA A 11 10.86 0.10 3.06
N ALA A 12 9.74 0.09 3.77
CA ALA A 12 9.52 -0.77 4.92
C ALA A 12 8.95 -2.13 4.48
N GLN A 13 9.80 -3.13 4.35
CA GLN A 13 9.39 -4.49 4.00
C GLN A 13 8.87 -5.23 5.23
N LEU A 14 7.54 -5.28 5.37
CA LEU A 14 6.86 -5.78 6.57
C LEU A 14 6.96 -7.32 6.75
N GLY A 15 7.30 -8.05 5.70
CA GLY A 15 7.25 -9.52 5.69
C GLY A 15 5.82 -10.07 5.55
N PRO A 16 5.65 -11.39 5.59
CA PRO A 16 4.35 -12.02 5.39
C PRO A 16 3.39 -11.72 6.55
N ILE A 17 2.12 -11.51 6.21
CA ILE A 17 1.00 -11.42 7.15
C ILE A 17 0.13 -12.65 6.93
N ASN A 18 0.03 -13.51 7.94
CA ASN A 18 -0.75 -14.73 7.86
C ASN A 18 -2.24 -14.45 8.16
N PRO A 19 -3.17 -15.32 7.71
CA PRO A 19 -4.61 -15.13 7.98
C PRO A 19 -5.00 -15.07 9.47
N LYS A 20 -4.12 -15.58 10.36
CA LYS A 20 -4.35 -15.57 11.81
C LYS A 20 -3.71 -14.39 12.54
N ASP A 21 -2.90 -13.61 11.87
CA ASP A 21 -2.23 -12.45 12.46
C ASP A 21 -3.29 -11.36 12.73
N CYS A 22 -3.34 -10.86 13.96
CA CYS A 22 -4.21 -9.74 14.28
C CYS A 22 -3.59 -8.41 13.85
N LYS A 23 -4.42 -7.39 13.62
CA LYS A 23 -3.97 -6.06 13.17
C LYS A 23 -2.99 -5.42 14.15
N GLU A 24 -3.19 -5.62 15.45
CA GLU A 24 -2.31 -5.10 16.50
C GLU A 24 -0.89 -5.65 16.37
N SER A 25 -0.73 -6.95 16.10
CA SER A 25 0.58 -7.55 15.90
C SER A 25 1.28 -7.04 14.64
N VAL A 26 0.50 -6.74 13.61
CA VAL A 26 1.01 -6.14 12.36
C VAL A 26 1.46 -4.70 12.61
N VAL A 27 0.65 -3.90 13.31
CA VAL A 27 1.00 -2.52 13.68
C VAL A 27 2.25 -2.47 14.55
N SER A 28 2.43 -3.43 15.47
CA SER A 28 3.68 -3.54 16.24
C SER A 28 4.90 -3.74 15.32
N ARG A 29 4.81 -4.62 14.33
CA ARG A 29 5.90 -4.80 13.34
C ARG A 29 6.14 -3.56 12.48
N MET A 30 5.08 -2.82 12.14
CA MET A 30 5.22 -1.52 11.45
C MET A 30 5.95 -0.52 12.33
N PHE A 31 5.65 -0.48 13.62
CA PHE A 31 6.34 0.39 14.57
C PHE A 31 7.83 0.06 14.67
N ASP A 32 8.20 -1.22 14.77
CA ASP A 32 9.60 -1.65 14.81
C ASP A 32 10.39 -1.17 13.57
N LEU A 33 9.81 -1.33 12.38
CA LEU A 33 10.40 -0.83 11.13
C LEU A 33 10.53 0.70 11.09
N LEU A 34 9.58 1.42 11.70
CA LEU A 34 9.67 2.87 11.83
C LEU A 34 10.78 3.31 12.78
N VAL A 35 11.02 2.56 13.86
CA VAL A 35 12.16 2.78 14.77
C VAL A 35 13.48 2.59 14.03
N GLU A 36 13.59 1.55 13.20
CA GLU A 36 14.76 1.34 12.34
C GLU A 36 14.95 2.47 11.32
N ALA A 37 13.86 2.88 10.66
CA ALA A 37 13.89 4.00 9.71
C ALA A 37 14.29 5.33 10.37
N LYS A 38 13.81 5.58 11.59
CA LYS A 38 14.23 6.72 12.42
C LYS A 38 15.72 6.70 12.68
N ALA A 39 16.30 5.55 13.04
CA ALA A 39 17.74 5.42 13.30
C ALA A 39 18.59 5.79 12.07
N GLN A 40 18.00 5.76 10.87
CA GLN A 40 18.60 6.17 9.60
C GLN A 40 18.14 7.56 9.13
N GLU A 41 17.51 8.34 10.01
CA GLU A 41 17.02 9.70 9.76
C GLU A 41 16.03 9.80 8.58
N ALA A 42 15.28 8.73 8.31
CA ALA A 42 14.28 8.73 7.25
C ALA A 42 13.17 9.77 7.51
N LYS A 43 12.76 10.46 6.45
CA LYS A 43 11.66 11.45 6.48
C LYS A 43 10.41 10.97 5.75
N LEU A 44 10.56 10.00 4.87
CA LEU A 44 9.46 9.33 4.17
C LEU A 44 9.60 7.81 4.37
N VAL A 45 8.56 7.15 4.88
CA VAL A 45 8.56 5.70 5.04
C VAL A 45 7.35 5.11 4.31
N VAL A 46 7.59 4.12 3.44
CA VAL A 46 6.58 3.52 2.58
C VAL A 46 6.36 2.06 2.96
N PHE A 47 5.16 1.75 3.42
CA PHE A 47 4.70 0.39 3.71
C PHE A 47 4.03 -0.27 2.51
N PRO A 48 3.87 -1.61 2.51
CA PRO A 48 3.24 -2.33 1.42
C PRO A 48 1.74 -1.99 1.21
N GLU A 49 1.21 -2.46 0.09
CA GLU A 49 -0.21 -2.58 -0.22
C GLU A 49 -0.92 -3.47 0.81
N LEU A 50 -2.14 -3.10 1.25
CA LEU A 50 -2.96 -3.88 2.19
C LEU A 50 -2.16 -4.37 3.42
N CYS A 51 -1.30 -3.51 3.96
CA CYS A 51 -0.29 -3.90 4.94
C CYS A 51 -0.83 -4.15 6.35
N LEU A 52 -2.13 -4.02 6.60
CA LEU A 52 -2.75 -4.28 7.91
C LEU A 52 -3.32 -5.68 8.03
N THR A 53 -3.40 -6.44 6.94
CA THR A 53 -4.03 -7.75 6.89
C THR A 53 -3.27 -8.68 5.96
N THR A 54 -3.52 -9.99 6.05
CA THR A 54 -3.11 -10.89 4.98
C THR A 54 -3.61 -10.36 3.62
N PHE A 55 -2.90 -10.68 2.53
CA PHE A 55 -3.36 -10.33 1.19
C PHE A 55 -4.56 -11.21 0.82
N PHE A 56 -5.73 -10.90 1.41
CA PHE A 56 -6.96 -11.70 1.31
C PHE A 56 -7.48 -11.91 -0.12
N PRO A 57 -7.14 -11.09 -1.15
CA PRO A 57 -7.51 -11.42 -2.53
C PRO A 57 -6.94 -12.75 -3.07
N ARG A 58 -6.09 -13.42 -2.32
CA ARG A 58 -5.64 -14.80 -2.61
C ARG A 58 -6.68 -15.86 -2.24
N TYR A 59 -7.65 -15.53 -1.40
CA TYR A 59 -8.63 -16.46 -0.86
C TYR A 59 -10.01 -16.20 -1.45
N TYR A 60 -10.72 -17.27 -1.79
CA TYR A 60 -12.12 -17.18 -2.23
C TYR A 60 -13.02 -17.21 -0.99
N ILE A 61 -13.49 -16.05 -0.58
CA ILE A 61 -14.30 -15.85 0.62
C ILE A 61 -15.73 -15.57 0.16
N THR A 62 -16.67 -16.44 0.57
CA THR A 62 -18.10 -16.32 0.26
C THR A 62 -18.93 -15.80 1.43
N ASP A 63 -18.41 -15.92 2.65
CA ASP A 63 -19.02 -15.45 3.88
C ASP A 63 -18.70 -13.95 4.04
N GLN A 64 -19.74 -13.11 3.94
CA GLN A 64 -19.58 -11.66 4.02
C GLN A 64 -19.01 -11.21 5.37
N ALA A 65 -19.45 -11.81 6.48
CA ALA A 65 -18.93 -11.44 7.80
C ALA A 65 -17.43 -11.71 7.96
N LYS A 66 -16.93 -12.79 7.31
CA LYS A 66 -15.49 -13.08 7.26
C LYS A 66 -14.72 -12.14 6.34
N LEU A 67 -15.38 -11.62 5.31
CA LEU A 67 -14.78 -10.65 4.41
C LEU A 67 -14.71 -9.26 5.05
N ASP A 68 -15.76 -8.86 5.76
CA ASP A 68 -15.90 -7.52 6.34
C ASP A 68 -14.78 -7.19 7.37
N VAL A 69 -14.20 -8.20 8.01
CA VAL A 69 -13.10 -8.00 8.98
C VAL A 69 -11.82 -7.39 8.36
N PHE A 70 -11.68 -7.50 7.04
CA PHE A 70 -10.52 -6.96 6.33
C PHE A 70 -10.66 -5.48 5.99
N TYR A 71 -11.89 -4.96 5.94
CA TYR A 71 -12.13 -3.58 5.54
C TYR A 71 -12.13 -2.61 6.72
N GLU A 72 -11.76 -1.38 6.41
CA GLU A 72 -11.83 -0.23 7.31
C GLU A 72 -12.75 0.82 6.68
N THR A 73 -13.58 1.46 7.48
CA THR A 73 -14.44 2.56 7.02
C THR A 73 -13.69 3.88 6.87
N GLU A 74 -12.54 3.98 7.56
CA GLU A 74 -11.61 5.10 7.50
C GLU A 74 -10.18 4.58 7.72
N ALA A 75 -9.18 5.41 7.50
CA ALA A 75 -7.80 5.05 7.87
C ALA A 75 -7.74 4.73 9.37
N PRO A 76 -7.20 3.56 9.79
CA PRO A 76 -7.28 3.06 11.15
C PRO A 76 -6.32 3.79 12.10
N LEU A 77 -6.49 5.10 12.22
CA LEU A 77 -5.58 5.99 12.95
C LEU A 77 -5.56 5.68 14.46
N SER A 78 -6.67 5.25 15.03
CA SER A 78 -6.75 4.89 16.46
C SER A 78 -5.89 3.68 16.82
N LEU A 79 -5.81 2.69 15.92
CA LEU A 79 -4.96 1.50 16.10
C LEU A 79 -3.45 1.84 16.01
N MET A 80 -3.11 2.95 15.37
CA MET A 80 -1.74 3.34 15.04
C MET A 80 -1.23 4.49 15.92
N SER A 81 -1.77 4.68 17.15
CA SER A 81 -1.42 5.80 18.02
C SER A 81 0.07 5.98 18.26
N ASP A 82 0.80 4.88 18.55
CA ASP A 82 2.23 4.90 18.84
C ASP A 82 3.05 5.26 17.59
N ILE A 83 2.62 4.77 16.43
CA ILE A 83 3.18 5.14 15.12
C ILE A 83 3.05 6.66 14.93
N PHE A 84 1.87 7.21 15.19
CA PHE A 84 1.64 8.65 15.02
C PHE A 84 2.38 9.52 16.04
N GLU A 85 2.60 9.02 17.24
CA GLU A 85 3.46 9.69 18.20
C GLU A 85 4.91 9.75 17.69
N LEU A 86 5.42 8.65 17.18
CA LEU A 86 6.78 8.56 16.62
C LEU A 86 6.95 9.49 15.41
N ILE A 87 6.08 9.43 14.40
CA ILE A 87 6.19 10.25 13.20
C ILE A 87 6.05 11.74 13.51
N SER A 88 5.26 12.09 14.51
CA SER A 88 5.11 13.47 14.97
C SER A 88 6.40 14.02 15.56
N LYS A 89 7.06 13.25 16.43
CA LYS A 89 8.33 13.62 17.05
C LYS A 89 9.47 13.78 16.03
N GLU A 90 9.49 12.91 15.00
CA GLU A 90 10.58 12.82 14.03
C GLU A 90 10.35 13.64 12.76
N ASN A 91 9.21 14.31 12.65
CA ASN A 91 8.79 15.05 11.45
C ASN A 91 8.84 14.17 10.19
N MET A 92 8.17 13.01 10.25
CA MET A 92 8.14 12.00 9.18
C MET A 92 6.79 12.01 8.46
N ILE A 93 6.79 11.61 7.19
CA ILE A 93 5.61 11.22 6.43
C ILE A 93 5.63 9.70 6.28
N ILE A 94 4.50 9.04 6.51
CA ILE A 94 4.34 7.62 6.22
C ILE A 94 3.32 7.41 5.11
N SER A 95 3.56 6.36 4.29
CA SER A 95 2.59 5.83 3.34
C SER A 95 2.25 4.40 3.71
N PHE A 96 0.97 4.06 3.76
CA PHE A 96 0.51 2.68 4.00
C PHE A 96 -0.79 2.36 3.27
N GLY A 97 -0.98 1.07 2.96
CA GLY A 97 -2.14 0.57 2.23
C GLY A 97 -3.11 -0.20 3.13
N PHE A 98 -4.41 -0.08 2.87
CA PHE A 98 -5.47 -0.83 3.54
C PHE A 98 -6.68 -1.06 2.62
N ALA A 99 -7.55 -2.00 2.99
CA ALA A 99 -8.82 -2.21 2.31
C ALA A 99 -9.86 -1.22 2.86
N GLU A 100 -10.26 -0.26 2.05
CA GLU A 100 -11.23 0.78 2.40
C GLU A 100 -12.64 0.32 2.06
N ASN A 101 -13.59 0.55 2.97
CA ASN A 101 -15.02 0.49 2.70
C ASN A 101 -15.59 1.91 2.75
N ASP A 102 -15.73 2.56 1.59
CA ASP A 102 -16.31 3.88 1.49
C ASP A 102 -17.83 3.77 1.27
N ASN A 103 -18.58 3.84 2.37
CA ASN A 103 -20.06 3.77 2.35
C ASN A 103 -20.61 2.56 1.57
N GLY A 104 -20.03 1.38 1.82
CA GLY A 104 -20.42 0.14 1.14
C GLY A 104 -19.69 -0.11 -0.18
N THR A 105 -18.81 0.78 -0.61
CA THR A 105 -17.99 0.62 -1.82
C THR A 105 -16.55 0.28 -1.44
N PRO A 106 -16.07 -0.94 -1.74
CA PRO A 106 -14.73 -1.37 -1.34
C PRO A 106 -13.65 -0.90 -2.33
N PHE A 107 -12.54 -0.36 -1.79
CA PHE A 107 -11.37 0.06 -2.55
C PHE A 107 -10.06 -0.47 -1.94
N ASN A 108 -9.09 -0.74 -2.81
CA ASN A 108 -7.70 -0.93 -2.41
C ASN A 108 -7.05 0.46 -2.34
N THR A 109 -6.76 0.93 -1.13
CA THR A 109 -6.44 2.33 -0.86
C THR A 109 -5.05 2.47 -0.25
N SER A 110 -4.34 3.50 -0.63
CA SER A 110 -3.10 3.95 0.02
C SER A 110 -3.24 5.41 0.46
N VAL A 111 -2.59 5.75 1.57
CA VAL A 111 -2.67 7.08 2.17
C VAL A 111 -1.29 7.62 2.53
N TYR A 112 -1.18 8.95 2.59
CA TYR A 112 -0.11 9.64 3.30
C TYR A 112 -0.63 10.23 4.60
N VAL A 113 0.14 10.02 5.67
CA VAL A 113 -0.08 10.68 6.97
C VAL A 113 1.20 11.43 7.34
N ASP A 114 1.07 12.69 7.70
CA ASP A 114 2.19 13.55 8.09
C ASP A 114 2.42 13.59 9.60
N SER A 115 3.45 14.32 10.00
CA SER A 115 3.82 14.53 11.40
C SER A 115 2.77 15.26 12.23
N SER A 116 1.79 15.92 11.60
CA SER A 116 0.63 16.51 12.30
C SER A 116 -0.50 15.52 12.52
N ARG A 117 -0.29 14.24 12.16
CA ARG A 117 -1.27 13.14 12.19
C ARG A 117 -2.45 13.37 11.23
N LYS A 118 -2.24 14.17 10.20
CA LYS A 118 -3.24 14.43 9.18
C LYS A 118 -3.07 13.50 8.00
N LEU A 119 -4.20 13.03 7.50
CA LEU A 119 -4.29 12.39 6.21
C LEU A 119 -4.10 13.48 5.14
N ILE A 120 -2.90 13.54 4.56
CA ILE A 120 -2.53 14.56 3.57
C ILE A 120 -2.71 14.08 2.12
N GLY A 121 -2.93 12.77 1.93
CA GLY A 121 -3.16 12.19 0.62
C GLY A 121 -3.87 10.86 0.68
N LYS A 122 -4.72 10.59 -0.31
CA LYS A 122 -5.41 9.32 -0.52
C LYS A 122 -5.39 8.98 -2.01
N TYR A 123 -5.08 7.73 -2.32
CA TYR A 123 -5.16 7.13 -3.64
C TYR A 123 -5.89 5.80 -3.59
N ARG A 124 -6.75 5.53 -4.56
CA ARG A 124 -7.46 4.27 -4.74
C ARG A 124 -6.96 3.59 -6.01
N LYS A 125 -6.53 2.34 -5.91
CA LYS A 125 -5.94 1.57 -7.00
C LYS A 125 -6.82 1.56 -8.24
N ILE A 126 -6.28 2.00 -9.37
CA ILE A 126 -7.01 2.11 -10.64
C ILE A 126 -6.90 0.81 -11.44
N HIS A 127 -5.71 0.22 -11.52
CA HIS A 127 -5.45 -0.96 -12.34
C HIS A 127 -5.51 -2.22 -11.49
N LEU A 128 -6.74 -2.70 -11.22
CA LEU A 128 -6.97 -3.95 -10.48
C LEU A 128 -6.55 -5.15 -11.33
N PRO A 129 -5.60 -5.98 -10.88
CA PRO A 129 -5.25 -7.23 -11.56
C PRO A 129 -6.23 -8.35 -11.24
N GLY A 130 -6.01 -9.50 -11.88
CA GLY A 130 -6.69 -10.74 -11.56
C GLY A 130 -8.11 -10.86 -12.13
N HIS A 131 -8.95 -11.60 -11.44
CA HIS A 131 -10.26 -12.05 -11.91
C HIS A 131 -11.34 -11.89 -10.82
N THR A 132 -12.60 -12.12 -11.19
CA THR A 132 -13.77 -11.96 -10.28
C THR A 132 -14.27 -13.29 -9.73
N GLU A 133 -14.21 -14.34 -10.57
CA GLU A 133 -14.76 -15.65 -10.23
C GLU A 133 -13.67 -16.61 -9.76
N TYR A 134 -14.08 -17.60 -8.94
CA TYR A 134 -13.17 -18.66 -8.53
C TYR A 134 -12.81 -19.55 -9.73
N GLU A 135 -11.52 -19.75 -9.96
CA GLU A 135 -10.99 -20.58 -11.04
C GLU A 135 -10.22 -21.78 -10.46
N PRO A 136 -10.86 -22.96 -10.34
CA PRO A 136 -10.28 -24.10 -9.60
C PRO A 136 -9.01 -24.69 -10.21
N HIS A 137 -8.78 -24.43 -11.50
CA HIS A 137 -7.58 -24.90 -12.22
C HIS A 137 -6.35 -24.01 -12.00
N ARG A 138 -6.51 -22.83 -11.40
CA ARG A 138 -5.39 -21.95 -11.08
C ARG A 138 -4.63 -22.45 -9.87
N PRO A 139 -3.30 -22.41 -9.90
CA PRO A 139 -2.48 -22.77 -8.73
C PRO A 139 -2.70 -21.82 -7.55
N PHE A 140 -3.20 -20.61 -7.81
CA PHE A 140 -3.59 -19.62 -6.81
C PHE A 140 -4.64 -18.67 -7.37
N GLN A 141 -5.44 -18.10 -6.49
CA GLN A 141 -6.40 -17.06 -6.86
C GLN A 141 -5.77 -15.67 -6.81
N HIS A 142 -6.32 -14.74 -7.60
CA HIS A 142 -6.00 -13.32 -7.53
C HIS A 142 -7.28 -12.53 -7.78
N LEU A 143 -8.06 -12.32 -6.71
CA LEU A 143 -9.45 -11.89 -6.76
C LEU A 143 -9.63 -10.40 -6.46
N GLU A 144 -8.67 -9.54 -6.81
CA GLU A 144 -8.81 -8.11 -6.55
C GLU A 144 -10.03 -7.51 -7.25
N LYS A 145 -10.35 -7.93 -8.48
CA LYS A 145 -11.55 -7.47 -9.20
C LYS A 145 -12.87 -7.93 -8.58
N ARG A 146 -12.82 -9.00 -7.74
CA ARG A 146 -13.98 -9.44 -6.96
C ARG A 146 -14.21 -8.56 -5.75
N TYR A 147 -13.13 -8.20 -5.05
CA TYR A 147 -13.20 -7.57 -3.73
C TYR A 147 -13.11 -6.05 -3.77
N PHE A 148 -12.68 -5.45 -4.86
CA PHE A 148 -12.49 -4.01 -4.96
C PHE A 148 -13.12 -3.43 -6.22
N LYS A 149 -13.56 -2.20 -6.11
CA LYS A 149 -13.93 -1.34 -7.24
C LYS A 149 -12.70 -0.59 -7.75
N LYS A 150 -12.72 -0.26 -9.03
CA LYS A 150 -11.72 0.61 -9.65
C LYS A 150 -11.67 1.95 -8.93
N GLY A 151 -10.48 2.44 -8.63
CA GLY A 151 -10.26 3.73 -8.00
C GLY A 151 -10.89 4.89 -8.78
N ASN A 152 -11.46 5.82 -8.04
CA ASN A 152 -12.25 6.94 -8.57
C ASN A 152 -11.64 8.33 -8.26
N LEU A 153 -10.41 8.38 -7.72
CA LEU A 153 -9.73 9.62 -7.36
C LEU A 153 -8.73 10.10 -8.43
N GLY A 154 -8.60 9.37 -9.55
CA GLY A 154 -7.55 9.62 -10.54
C GLY A 154 -6.15 9.33 -9.98
N PHE A 155 -5.15 10.05 -10.51
CA PHE A 155 -3.76 10.01 -10.07
C PHE A 155 -3.38 11.35 -9.43
N PRO A 156 -3.79 11.62 -8.18
CA PRO A 156 -3.51 12.89 -7.52
C PRO A 156 -2.03 13.00 -7.13
N ILE A 157 -1.56 14.24 -7.05
CA ILE A 157 -0.30 14.60 -6.42
C ILE A 157 -0.56 15.45 -5.19
N PHE A 158 0.34 15.38 -4.22
CA PHE A 158 0.20 16.02 -2.92
C PHE A 158 1.40 16.90 -2.64
N ASP A 159 1.16 18.19 -2.39
CA ASP A 159 2.19 19.13 -1.98
C ASP A 159 2.56 18.89 -0.52
N THR A 160 3.84 18.60 -0.27
CA THR A 160 4.37 18.31 1.07
C THR A 160 5.65 19.07 1.33
N ASN A 161 6.11 19.06 2.58
CA ASN A 161 7.42 19.60 2.94
C ASN A 161 8.60 18.80 2.32
N LEU A 162 8.35 17.58 1.83
CA LEU A 162 9.34 16.75 1.12
C LEU A 162 9.30 16.90 -0.39
N GLY A 163 8.35 17.67 -0.92
CA GLY A 163 8.14 17.85 -2.36
C GLY A 163 6.74 17.43 -2.80
N LYS A 164 6.56 17.34 -4.11
CA LYS A 164 5.33 16.86 -4.73
C LYS A 164 5.34 15.33 -4.79
N LEU A 165 4.56 14.72 -3.91
CA LEU A 165 4.47 13.26 -3.81
C LEU A 165 3.28 12.74 -4.60
N GLY A 166 3.44 11.58 -5.24
CA GLY A 166 2.38 10.81 -5.87
C GLY A 166 2.36 9.37 -5.36
N MET A 167 1.22 8.71 -5.46
CA MET A 167 1.07 7.31 -5.07
C MET A 167 0.61 6.46 -6.25
N CYS A 168 1.08 5.21 -6.29
CA CYS A 168 0.45 4.14 -7.03
C CYS A 168 0.51 2.83 -6.21
N ILE A 169 -0.29 1.85 -6.58
CA ILE A 169 -0.38 0.59 -5.85
C ILE A 169 -0.13 -0.58 -6.81
N CYS A 170 0.87 -1.39 -6.50
CA CYS A 170 1.15 -2.71 -7.09
C CYS A 170 1.05 -2.72 -8.63
N ASN A 171 -0.07 -3.20 -9.19
CA ASN A 171 -0.27 -3.36 -10.63
C ASN A 171 -0.27 -2.03 -11.41
N ASP A 172 -0.53 -0.89 -10.75
CA ASP A 172 -0.47 0.41 -11.40
C ASP A 172 0.91 0.68 -12.03
N ARG A 173 2.00 0.15 -11.43
CA ARG A 173 3.38 0.32 -11.94
C ARG A 173 3.62 -0.26 -13.33
N ARG A 174 2.76 -1.19 -13.76
CA ARG A 174 2.90 -1.88 -15.06
C ARG A 174 2.32 -1.07 -16.22
N TRP A 175 1.70 0.07 -15.92
CA TRP A 175 1.04 0.95 -16.89
C TRP A 175 1.83 2.24 -17.04
N PRO A 176 2.46 2.50 -18.19
CA PRO A 176 3.26 3.72 -18.39
C PRO A 176 2.44 5.00 -18.23
N GLU A 177 1.12 4.93 -18.43
CA GLU A 177 0.20 6.03 -18.21
C GLU A 177 0.21 6.51 -16.76
N THR A 178 0.36 5.63 -15.78
CA THR A 178 0.47 5.99 -14.36
C THR A 178 1.63 6.96 -14.14
N TYR A 179 2.81 6.61 -14.63
CA TYR A 179 4.01 7.44 -14.49
C TYR A 179 3.89 8.75 -15.27
N ARG A 180 3.38 8.67 -16.49
CA ARG A 180 3.22 9.84 -17.37
C ARG A 180 2.27 10.86 -16.76
N VAL A 181 1.11 10.43 -16.28
CA VAL A 181 0.12 11.33 -15.67
C VAL A 181 0.68 12.01 -14.44
N LEU A 182 1.31 11.26 -13.54
CA LEU A 182 1.94 11.81 -12.33
C LEU A 182 3.07 12.79 -12.68
N ALA A 183 3.94 12.43 -13.63
CA ALA A 183 5.04 13.29 -14.06
C ALA A 183 4.55 14.60 -14.70
N LEU A 184 3.52 14.55 -15.57
CA LEU A 184 2.94 15.74 -16.20
C LEU A 184 2.29 16.69 -15.18
N GLN A 185 1.82 16.17 -14.06
CA GLN A 185 1.32 16.97 -12.93
C GLN A 185 2.43 17.54 -12.05
N GLY A 186 3.69 17.17 -12.33
CA GLY A 186 4.87 17.65 -11.60
C GLY A 186 5.20 16.82 -10.36
N CYS A 187 4.81 15.55 -10.30
CA CYS A 187 5.24 14.62 -9.26
C CYS A 187 6.77 14.53 -9.23
N GLU A 188 7.37 14.72 -8.07
CA GLU A 188 8.82 14.66 -7.87
C GLU A 188 9.25 13.30 -7.30
N VAL A 189 8.41 12.70 -6.45
CA VAL A 189 8.64 11.37 -5.89
C VAL A 189 7.33 10.59 -5.92
N MET A 190 7.37 9.39 -6.47
CA MET A 190 6.25 8.45 -6.47
C MET A 190 6.51 7.33 -5.47
N THR A 191 5.57 7.10 -4.57
CA THR A 191 5.61 5.95 -3.67
C THR A 191 4.79 4.79 -4.23
N LEU A 192 5.28 3.58 -4.01
CA LEU A 192 4.67 2.35 -4.51
C LEU A 192 4.64 1.29 -3.41
N GLY A 193 3.44 0.96 -2.93
CA GLY A 193 3.22 -0.20 -2.07
C GLY A 193 2.76 -1.41 -2.89
N TYR A 194 3.35 -2.59 -2.66
CA TYR A 194 2.94 -3.81 -3.35
C TYR A 194 3.27 -5.08 -2.54
N ASN A 195 2.60 -6.19 -2.89
CA ASN A 195 2.75 -7.53 -2.29
C ASN A 195 3.07 -8.59 -3.36
N THR A 196 3.98 -8.32 -4.27
CA THR A 196 4.38 -9.29 -5.29
C THR A 196 5.44 -10.24 -4.70
N PRO A 197 5.16 -11.55 -4.56
CA PRO A 197 6.15 -12.51 -4.07
C PRO A 197 7.25 -12.73 -5.13
N LYS A 198 8.49 -12.91 -4.68
CA LYS A 198 9.60 -13.30 -5.57
C LYS A 198 9.50 -14.77 -5.98
N HIS A 199 9.14 -15.61 -5.03
CA HIS A 199 8.99 -17.07 -5.21
C HIS A 199 7.55 -17.49 -4.91
N TYR A 200 7.02 -18.34 -5.76
CA TYR A 200 5.67 -18.89 -5.61
C TYR A 200 5.72 -20.42 -5.53
N PRO A 201 5.70 -21.03 -4.33
CA PRO A 201 5.88 -22.48 -4.16
C PRO A 201 4.87 -23.34 -4.92
N LEU A 202 3.65 -22.82 -5.14
CA LEU A 202 2.58 -23.53 -5.87
C LEU A 202 2.65 -23.41 -7.39
N ALA A 203 3.48 -22.50 -7.90
CA ALA A 203 3.66 -22.26 -9.33
C ALA A 203 5.05 -21.64 -9.59
N PRO A 204 6.15 -22.39 -9.32
CA PRO A 204 7.51 -21.88 -9.42
C PRO A 204 7.91 -21.51 -10.85
N GLU A 205 7.22 -22.06 -11.85
CA GLU A 205 7.39 -21.70 -13.28
C GLU A 205 7.06 -20.23 -13.57
N HIS A 206 6.36 -19.53 -12.65
CA HIS A 206 6.06 -18.11 -12.77
C HIS A 206 7.08 -17.20 -12.08
N ASP A 207 8.08 -17.73 -11.39
CA ASP A 207 9.05 -16.95 -10.61
C ASP A 207 9.81 -15.93 -11.47
N HIS A 208 10.20 -16.29 -12.68
CA HIS A 208 10.89 -15.39 -13.61
C HIS A 208 10.04 -14.17 -13.99
N LEU A 209 8.72 -14.32 -14.07
CA LEU A 209 7.80 -13.20 -14.29
C LEU A 209 7.71 -12.30 -13.06
N GLN A 210 7.76 -12.88 -11.86
CA GLN A 210 7.76 -12.11 -10.62
C GLN A 210 9.05 -11.28 -10.48
N GLU A 211 10.20 -11.86 -10.78
CA GLU A 211 11.47 -11.15 -10.78
C GLU A 211 11.45 -9.99 -11.77
N PHE A 212 11.05 -10.23 -13.02
CA PHE A 212 10.89 -9.20 -14.04
C PHE A 212 9.98 -8.05 -13.56
N HIS A 213 8.82 -8.38 -12.98
CA HIS A 213 7.87 -7.39 -12.48
C HIS A 213 8.36 -6.61 -11.26
N ASN A 214 9.34 -7.11 -10.52
CA ASN A 214 9.94 -6.40 -9.41
C ASN A 214 11.05 -5.42 -9.84
N HIS A 215 11.57 -5.57 -11.07
CA HIS A 215 12.60 -4.69 -11.62
C HIS A 215 12.05 -3.59 -12.55
N LEU A 216 10.78 -3.64 -12.90
CA LEU A 216 10.11 -2.59 -13.65
C LEU A 216 9.67 -1.47 -12.72
#